data_7644175aa9178be373f9eb1f47ff0088
#
_entry.id   7644175aa9178be373f9eb1f47ff0088
#
_cell.length_a   1.000
_cell.length_b   1.000
_cell.length_c   1.000
_cell.angle_alpha   90.00
_cell.angle_beta   90.00
_cell.angle_gamma   90.00
#
_symmetry.space_group_name_H-M   'P 1'
#
loop_
_entity.id
_entity.type
_entity.pdbx_description
1 polymer ?
#
loop_
_entity_poly.entity_id
_entity_poly.type
_entity_poly.pdbx_seq_one_letter_code
_entity_poly.pdbx_strand_id
1 'polypeptide(L)'
;MDALQDEDVPYGNDWDSLAEAAAYGEAADRARPWRAEIRDHIAARVATLGSGKRVLELGSGPGLLAHRVLQRCSNLKTYTLVDFSEPMLALSRQRLAVFPTASYVLTSFKSDDWTDRVGGLFDCVVSMQAVHELRHKRHAAQLYEQVYRVLAVPGLLLVCDHTPFDDSPRSSALYMTEQEQQQALTGADFTDVHVELATNGLVLYSGKRAA
;
A
#
# COMPACT_ATOMS: atom_id res chain seq x y z
N MET A 1 28.55 -15.19 7.68
CA MET A 1 27.19 -14.87 8.13
C MET A 1 26.96 -13.42 7.73
N ASP A 2 26.08 -13.22 6.73
CA ASP A 2 25.87 -11.88 6.13
C ASP A 2 25.17 -10.96 7.12
N ALA A 3 25.81 -9.87 7.48
CA ALA A 3 25.27 -8.84 8.38
C ALA A 3 23.96 -8.18 7.89
N LEU A 4 23.60 -8.38 6.63
CA LEU A 4 22.37 -7.86 6.03
C LEU A 4 21.12 -8.69 6.33
N GLN A 5 21.24 -9.83 7.01
CA GLN A 5 20.06 -10.67 7.33
C GLN A 5 19.22 -10.13 8.50
N ASP A 6 19.78 -9.22 9.31
CA ASP A 6 19.11 -8.69 10.50
C ASP A 6 19.01 -7.15 10.54
N GLU A 7 19.50 -6.43 9.53
CA GLU A 7 19.46 -4.96 9.50
C GLU A 7 18.49 -4.45 8.43
N ASP A 8 17.85 -3.33 8.73
CA ASP A 8 16.99 -2.64 7.75
C ASP A 8 17.84 -2.11 6.58
N VAL A 9 17.41 -2.36 5.37
CA VAL A 9 18.06 -1.86 4.15
C VAL A 9 17.92 -0.34 4.09
N PRO A 10 18.99 0.44 3.90
CA PRO A 10 18.92 1.89 3.79
C PRO A 10 17.99 2.36 2.65
N TYR A 11 17.35 3.52 2.82
CA TYR A 11 16.60 4.16 1.74
C TYR A 11 17.53 4.50 0.57
N GLY A 12 17.03 4.33 -0.64
CA GLY A 12 17.74 4.70 -1.87
C GLY A 12 17.38 6.08 -2.40
N ASN A 13 16.27 6.66 -1.91
CA ASN A 13 15.76 7.97 -2.29
C ASN A 13 15.53 8.81 -1.03
N ASP A 14 15.66 10.12 -1.19
CA ASP A 14 15.28 11.11 -0.16
C ASP A 14 13.82 11.52 -0.38
N TRP A 15 12.90 10.83 0.29
CA TRP A 15 11.47 11.11 0.19
C TRP A 15 11.03 12.43 0.87
N ASP A 16 11.94 13.08 1.61
CA ASP A 16 11.73 14.42 2.18
C ASP A 16 12.11 15.53 1.18
N SER A 17 12.75 15.15 0.06
CA SER A 17 13.05 16.05 -1.05
C SER A 17 11.82 16.24 -1.95
N LEU A 18 11.31 17.48 -2.04
CA LEU A 18 10.22 17.80 -2.97
C LEU A 18 10.61 17.52 -4.44
N ALA A 19 11.87 17.75 -4.79
CA ALA A 19 12.37 17.51 -6.14
C ALA A 19 12.37 16.02 -6.50
N GLU A 20 12.82 15.16 -5.58
CA GLU A 20 12.80 13.70 -5.79
C GLU A 20 11.37 13.14 -5.82
N ALA A 21 10.51 13.61 -4.92
CA ALA A 21 9.11 13.24 -4.90
C ALA A 21 8.39 13.62 -6.21
N ALA A 22 8.62 14.84 -6.72
CA ALA A 22 8.05 15.30 -7.99
C ALA A 22 8.59 14.48 -9.18
N ALA A 23 9.91 14.28 -9.25
CA ALA A 23 10.54 13.47 -10.30
C ALA A 23 10.00 12.03 -10.32
N TYR A 24 9.84 11.42 -9.14
CA TYR A 24 9.23 10.11 -9.01
C TYR A 24 7.78 10.11 -9.53
N GLY A 25 6.96 11.08 -9.11
CA GLY A 25 5.56 11.19 -9.53
C GLY A 25 5.38 11.34 -11.03
N GLU A 26 6.32 12.00 -11.72
CA GLU A 26 6.30 12.18 -13.18
C GLU A 26 6.86 10.97 -13.94
N ALA A 27 7.90 10.33 -13.41
CA ALA A 27 8.61 9.24 -14.08
C ALA A 27 7.95 7.88 -13.87
N ALA A 28 7.24 7.68 -12.75
CA ALA A 28 6.77 6.38 -12.30
C ALA A 28 5.92 5.64 -13.35
N ASP A 29 5.00 6.33 -14.01
CA ASP A 29 4.12 5.73 -15.01
C ASP A 29 4.75 5.63 -16.40
N ARG A 30 5.64 6.56 -16.75
CA ARG A 30 6.35 6.49 -18.04
C ARG A 30 7.31 5.30 -18.09
N ALA A 31 8.02 5.06 -17.01
CA ALA A 31 8.97 3.96 -16.91
C ALA A 31 8.29 2.59 -16.71
N ARG A 32 7.09 2.57 -16.15
CA ARG A 32 6.40 1.33 -15.77
C ARG A 32 4.89 1.41 -16.07
N PRO A 33 4.51 1.45 -17.36
CA PRO A 33 3.10 1.65 -17.78
C PRO A 33 2.15 0.54 -17.30
N TRP A 34 2.65 -0.69 -17.04
CA TRP A 34 1.88 -1.81 -16.49
C TRP A 34 1.33 -1.55 -15.08
N ARG A 35 1.85 -0.58 -14.34
CA ARG A 35 1.27 -0.17 -13.05
C ARG A 35 -0.17 0.32 -13.17
N ALA A 36 -0.56 0.84 -14.35
CA ALA A 36 -1.92 1.27 -14.60
C ALA A 36 -2.91 0.10 -14.51
N GLU A 37 -2.56 -1.08 -15.04
CA GLU A 37 -3.38 -2.29 -14.97
C GLU A 37 -3.67 -2.70 -13.53
N ILE A 38 -2.66 -2.65 -12.65
CA ILE A 38 -2.83 -2.97 -11.22
C ILE A 38 -3.75 -1.96 -10.55
N ARG A 39 -3.54 -0.65 -10.79
CA ARG A 39 -4.43 0.39 -10.25
C ARG A 39 -5.86 0.22 -10.72
N ASP A 40 -6.06 -0.16 -11.98
CA ASP A 40 -7.38 -0.43 -12.56
C ASP A 40 -8.05 -1.63 -11.90
N HIS A 41 -7.28 -2.68 -11.65
CA HIS A 41 -7.76 -3.86 -10.95
C HIS A 41 -8.16 -3.53 -9.51
N ILE A 42 -7.28 -2.85 -8.74
CA ILE A 42 -7.59 -2.41 -7.37
C ILE A 42 -8.85 -1.53 -7.37
N ALA A 43 -8.95 -0.55 -8.28
CA ALA A 43 -10.11 0.33 -8.37
C ALA A 43 -11.41 -0.45 -8.71
N ALA A 44 -11.31 -1.47 -9.56
CA ALA A 44 -12.44 -2.35 -9.86
C ALA A 44 -12.88 -3.15 -8.63
N ARG A 45 -11.92 -3.68 -7.87
CA ARG A 45 -12.20 -4.43 -6.63
C ARG A 45 -12.84 -3.53 -5.57
N VAL A 46 -12.32 -2.31 -5.36
CA VAL A 46 -12.92 -1.34 -4.43
C VAL A 46 -14.36 -0.99 -4.86
N ALA A 47 -14.61 -0.84 -6.15
CA ALA A 47 -15.97 -0.56 -6.66
C ALA A 47 -16.99 -1.66 -6.33
N THR A 48 -16.56 -2.92 -6.19
CA THR A 48 -17.47 -4.02 -5.79
C THR A 48 -17.98 -3.92 -4.36
N LEU A 49 -17.36 -3.10 -3.51
CA LEU A 49 -17.79 -2.92 -2.13
C LEU A 49 -19.08 -2.09 -2.00
N GLY A 50 -19.44 -1.36 -3.04
CA GLY A 50 -20.61 -0.48 -3.04
C GLY A 50 -20.36 0.91 -2.46
N SER A 51 -21.43 1.62 -2.15
CA SER A 51 -21.41 3.02 -1.70
C SER A 51 -21.18 3.16 -0.18
N GLY A 52 -20.75 4.36 0.22
CA GLY A 52 -20.61 4.73 1.63
C GLY A 52 -19.43 4.08 2.35
N LYS A 53 -18.49 3.48 1.59
CA LYS A 53 -17.36 2.75 2.11
C LYS A 53 -16.20 3.66 2.49
N ARG A 54 -15.44 3.24 3.49
CA ARG A 54 -14.21 3.88 3.95
C ARG A 54 -13.01 3.08 3.45
N VAL A 55 -12.12 3.73 2.72
CA VAL A 55 -10.90 3.11 2.17
C VAL A 55 -9.68 3.77 2.80
N LEU A 56 -8.68 2.98 3.16
CA LEU A 56 -7.38 3.42 3.64
C LEU A 56 -6.31 2.98 2.64
N GLU A 57 -5.43 3.89 2.24
CA GLU A 57 -4.25 3.60 1.42
C GLU A 57 -2.98 3.80 2.24
N LEU A 58 -2.14 2.76 2.33
CA LEU A 58 -0.84 2.79 3.01
C LEU A 58 0.28 3.02 1.99
N GLY A 59 1.11 4.04 2.25
CA GLY A 59 2.18 4.47 1.35
C GLY A 59 1.63 5.03 0.05
N SER A 60 0.78 6.05 0.17
CA SER A 60 0.01 6.58 -0.96
C SER A 60 0.85 7.29 -2.02
N GLY A 61 2.09 7.67 -1.67
CA GLY A 61 2.96 8.41 -2.55
C GLY A 61 2.28 9.66 -3.12
N PRO A 62 2.45 9.97 -4.41
CA PRO A 62 1.86 11.16 -5.04
C PRO A 62 0.37 10.97 -5.42
N GLY A 63 -0.34 9.98 -4.86
CA GLY A 63 -1.79 9.78 -5.00
C GLY A 63 -2.26 9.19 -6.33
N LEU A 64 -1.42 8.42 -7.02
CA LEU A 64 -1.78 7.83 -8.32
C LEU A 64 -2.86 6.76 -8.20
N LEU A 65 -2.76 5.87 -7.22
CA LEU A 65 -3.79 4.85 -6.95
C LEU A 65 -5.07 5.51 -6.44
N ALA A 66 -4.97 6.42 -5.45
CA ALA A 66 -6.10 7.17 -4.93
C ALA A 66 -6.90 7.86 -6.04
N HIS A 67 -6.20 8.54 -6.96
CA HIS A 67 -6.84 9.21 -8.11
C HIS A 67 -7.66 8.21 -8.94
N ARG A 68 -7.09 7.04 -9.26
CA ARG A 68 -7.77 6.03 -10.07
C ARG A 68 -9.00 5.44 -9.35
N VAL A 69 -8.86 5.16 -8.04
CA VAL A 69 -9.97 4.66 -7.24
C VAL A 69 -11.09 5.70 -7.14
N LEU A 70 -10.77 6.95 -6.82
CA LEU A 70 -11.74 8.02 -6.65
C LEU A 70 -12.46 8.41 -7.96
N GLN A 71 -11.77 8.31 -9.10
CA GLN A 71 -12.42 8.45 -10.41
C GLN A 71 -13.49 7.38 -10.66
N ARG A 72 -13.24 6.15 -10.22
CA ARG A 72 -14.15 5.02 -10.43
C ARG A 72 -15.23 4.91 -9.35
N CYS A 73 -14.94 5.32 -8.14
CA CYS A 73 -15.77 5.14 -6.94
C CYS A 73 -16.18 6.52 -6.37
N SER A 74 -17.05 7.24 -7.05
CA SER A 74 -17.47 8.61 -6.67
C SER A 74 -18.28 8.70 -5.38
N ASN A 75 -18.77 7.58 -4.86
CA ASN A 75 -19.67 7.50 -3.71
C ASN A 75 -19.03 6.84 -2.47
N LEU A 76 -17.70 6.85 -2.37
CA LEU A 76 -17.01 6.49 -1.15
C LEU A 76 -17.33 7.52 -0.04
N LYS A 77 -17.42 7.04 1.20
CA LYS A 77 -17.55 7.92 2.36
C LYS A 77 -16.27 8.69 2.63
N THR A 78 -15.15 7.99 2.61
CA THR A 78 -13.80 8.59 2.75
C THR A 78 -12.77 7.72 2.02
N TYR A 79 -11.73 8.38 1.52
CA TYR A 79 -10.50 7.74 1.07
C TYR A 79 -9.33 8.39 1.82
N THR A 80 -8.74 7.66 2.76
CA THR A 80 -7.67 8.15 3.63
C THR A 80 -6.32 7.71 3.09
N LEU A 81 -5.48 8.69 2.77
CA LEU A 81 -4.11 8.48 2.29
C LEU A 81 -3.13 8.61 3.45
N VAL A 82 -2.32 7.57 3.65
CA VAL A 82 -1.22 7.56 4.64
C VAL A 82 0.10 7.56 3.91
N ASP A 83 0.95 8.51 4.25
CA ASP A 83 2.35 8.53 3.82
C ASP A 83 3.22 9.18 4.89
N PHE A 84 4.50 8.82 4.94
CA PHE A 84 5.45 9.46 5.87
C PHE A 84 6.11 10.69 5.27
N SER A 85 6.02 10.87 3.95
CA SER A 85 6.61 11.98 3.20
C SER A 85 5.58 13.11 3.02
N GLU A 86 5.81 14.26 3.64
CA GLU A 86 4.98 15.45 3.40
C GLU A 86 5.04 15.93 1.94
N PRO A 87 6.20 15.93 1.23
CA PRO A 87 6.25 16.19 -0.20
C PRO A 87 5.31 15.30 -1.03
N MET A 88 5.25 14.00 -0.73
CA MET A 88 4.35 13.07 -1.41
C MET A 88 2.88 13.42 -1.14
N LEU A 89 2.52 13.71 0.11
CA LEU A 89 1.15 14.14 0.44
C LEU A 89 0.80 15.49 -0.16
N ALA A 90 1.74 16.41 -0.31
CA ALA A 90 1.51 17.68 -1.00
C ALA A 90 1.15 17.46 -2.48
N LEU A 91 1.86 16.58 -3.18
CA LEU A 91 1.54 16.19 -4.55
C LEU A 91 0.17 15.48 -4.65
N SER A 92 -0.14 14.62 -3.67
CA SER A 92 -1.45 13.98 -3.56
C SER A 92 -2.57 14.98 -3.40
N ARG A 93 -2.42 15.99 -2.53
CA ARG A 93 -3.43 17.07 -2.33
C ARG A 93 -3.69 17.83 -3.63
N GLN A 94 -2.65 18.13 -4.39
CA GLN A 94 -2.79 18.80 -5.71
C GLN A 94 -3.55 17.90 -6.70
N ARG A 95 -3.15 16.63 -6.81
CA ARG A 95 -3.78 15.67 -7.73
C ARG A 95 -5.24 15.40 -7.43
N LEU A 96 -5.57 15.36 -6.15
CA LEU A 96 -6.90 14.96 -5.66
C LEU A 96 -7.78 16.14 -5.25
N ALA A 97 -7.41 17.37 -5.60
CA ALA A 97 -8.12 18.60 -5.19
C ALA A 97 -9.62 18.60 -5.55
N VAL A 98 -10.02 17.84 -6.57
CA VAL A 98 -11.43 17.74 -7.01
C VAL A 98 -12.22 16.64 -6.28
N PHE A 99 -11.58 15.88 -5.41
CA PHE A 99 -12.21 14.77 -4.68
C PHE A 99 -12.34 15.11 -3.18
N PRO A 100 -13.51 15.63 -2.73
CA PRO A 100 -13.69 16.09 -1.36
C PRO A 100 -13.66 14.97 -0.31
N THR A 101 -13.76 13.72 -0.74
CA THR A 101 -13.71 12.53 0.12
C THR A 101 -12.28 12.08 0.44
N ALA A 102 -11.25 12.67 -0.20
CA ALA A 102 -9.85 12.39 0.10
C ALA A 102 -9.43 13.05 1.41
N SER A 103 -8.77 12.30 2.28
CA SER A 103 -8.17 12.79 3.53
C SER A 103 -6.73 12.29 3.64
N TYR A 104 -5.89 13.01 4.41
CA TYR A 104 -4.44 12.78 4.41
C TYR A 104 -3.92 12.69 5.83
N VAL A 105 -3.12 11.68 6.10
CA VAL A 105 -2.49 11.45 7.41
C VAL A 105 -0.99 11.31 7.21
N LEU A 106 -0.24 12.29 7.70
CA LEU A 106 1.23 12.26 7.71
C LEU A 106 1.68 11.37 8.87
N THR A 107 2.03 10.14 8.56
CA THR A 107 2.58 9.17 9.52
C THR A 107 3.28 8.03 8.80
N SER A 108 4.21 7.40 9.49
CA SER A 108 4.87 6.18 9.02
C SER A 108 4.12 4.95 9.54
N PHE A 109 3.80 4.02 8.67
CA PHE A 109 3.27 2.72 9.09
C PHE A 109 4.34 1.80 9.74
N LYS A 110 5.57 2.29 9.90
CA LYS A 110 6.58 1.69 10.79
C LYS A 110 6.40 2.11 12.26
N SER A 111 5.66 3.19 12.51
CA SER A 111 5.42 3.66 13.88
C SER A 111 4.29 2.85 14.52
N ASP A 112 4.38 2.62 15.83
CA ASP A 112 3.38 1.80 16.53
C ASP A 112 2.01 2.50 16.67
N ASP A 113 1.98 3.84 16.56
CA ASP A 113 0.80 4.68 16.76
C ASP A 113 0.02 5.02 15.48
N TRP A 114 0.45 4.56 14.30
CA TRP A 114 -0.18 4.95 13.04
C TRP A 114 -1.67 4.54 12.98
N THR A 115 -2.03 3.42 13.61
CA THR A 115 -3.41 2.94 13.65
C THR A 115 -4.34 3.91 14.39
N ASP A 116 -3.85 4.55 15.46
CA ASP A 116 -4.59 5.55 16.22
C ASP A 116 -4.75 6.84 15.41
N ARG A 117 -3.72 7.20 14.64
CA ARG A 117 -3.72 8.41 13.81
C ARG A 117 -4.72 8.37 12.66
N VAL A 118 -4.95 7.20 12.05
CA VAL A 118 -5.93 7.08 10.96
C VAL A 118 -7.38 7.04 11.44
N GLY A 119 -7.61 6.67 12.68
CA GLY A 119 -8.90 6.71 13.38
C GLY A 119 -10.01 5.86 12.76
N GLY A 120 -10.56 4.95 13.55
CA GLY A 120 -11.74 4.14 13.19
C GLY A 120 -11.44 2.96 12.28
N LEU A 121 -12.51 2.32 11.78
CA LEU A 121 -12.42 1.12 10.95
C LEU A 121 -12.65 1.45 9.48
N PHE A 122 -12.00 0.66 8.59
CA PHE A 122 -12.08 0.80 7.15
C PHE A 122 -12.68 -0.46 6.53
N ASP A 123 -13.53 -0.29 5.51
CA ASP A 123 -14.09 -1.41 4.75
C ASP A 123 -13.04 -2.05 3.82
N CYS A 124 -12.04 -1.27 3.42
CA CYS A 124 -10.94 -1.74 2.60
C CYS A 124 -9.64 -1.03 2.97
N VAL A 125 -8.56 -1.80 3.04
CA VAL A 125 -7.19 -1.28 3.08
C VAL A 125 -6.51 -1.65 1.78
N VAL A 126 -5.85 -0.68 1.15
CA VAL A 126 -5.07 -0.88 -0.08
C VAL A 126 -3.63 -0.44 0.13
N SER A 127 -2.69 -1.12 -0.50
CA SER A 127 -1.29 -0.72 -0.55
C SER A 127 -0.70 -1.14 -1.90
N MET A 128 0.06 -0.25 -2.54
CA MET A 128 0.70 -0.55 -3.81
C MET A 128 2.15 -0.09 -3.81
N GLN A 129 3.08 -1.04 -3.82
CA GLN A 129 4.52 -0.81 -3.83
C GLN A 129 5.01 0.03 -2.63
N ALA A 130 4.51 -0.28 -1.44
CA ALA A 130 4.87 0.44 -0.23
C ALA A 130 5.32 -0.48 0.92
N VAL A 131 4.97 -1.76 0.93
CA VAL A 131 5.35 -2.67 2.02
C VAL A 131 6.86 -2.84 2.10
N HIS A 132 7.58 -2.85 0.98
CA HIS A 132 9.05 -2.89 0.98
C HIS A 132 9.71 -1.63 1.59
N GLU A 133 8.95 -0.53 1.76
CA GLU A 133 9.42 0.65 2.49
C GLU A 133 9.47 0.44 4.02
N LEU A 134 9.02 -0.70 4.52
CA LEU A 134 9.39 -1.19 5.85
C LEU A 134 10.90 -1.42 5.98
N ARG A 135 11.62 -1.49 4.87
CA ARG A 135 13.06 -1.67 4.70
C ARG A 135 13.61 -3.05 5.10
N HIS A 136 12.74 -3.92 5.61
CA HIS A 136 13.00 -5.35 5.75
C HIS A 136 11.66 -6.12 5.84
N LYS A 137 11.53 -7.20 5.09
CA LYS A 137 10.32 -8.04 5.06
C LYS A 137 9.92 -8.62 6.42
N ARG A 138 10.86 -8.74 7.39
CA ARG A 138 10.57 -9.20 8.76
C ARG A 138 9.51 -8.37 9.48
N HIS A 139 9.34 -7.09 9.08
CA HIS A 139 8.35 -6.19 9.67
C HIS A 139 6.93 -6.36 9.10
N ALA A 140 6.79 -7.12 7.99
CA ALA A 140 5.52 -7.23 7.29
C ALA A 140 4.44 -7.93 8.13
N ALA A 141 4.79 -8.93 8.93
CA ALA A 141 3.84 -9.62 9.81
C ALA A 141 3.18 -8.65 10.79
N GLN A 142 3.96 -7.83 11.48
CA GLN A 142 3.45 -6.81 12.40
C GLN A 142 2.55 -5.79 11.68
N LEU A 143 2.95 -5.32 10.49
CA LEU A 143 2.11 -4.43 9.69
C LEU A 143 0.77 -5.07 9.36
N TYR A 144 0.74 -6.34 8.94
CA TYR A 144 -0.51 -7.01 8.58
C TYR A 144 -1.42 -7.26 9.78
N GLU A 145 -0.88 -7.56 10.96
CA GLU A 145 -1.66 -7.60 12.20
C GLU A 145 -2.28 -6.23 12.53
N GLN A 146 -1.54 -5.14 12.34
CA GLN A 146 -2.07 -3.79 12.51
C GLN A 146 -3.15 -3.46 11.48
N VAL A 147 -2.94 -3.82 10.21
CA VAL A 147 -3.94 -3.66 9.15
C VAL A 147 -5.21 -4.46 9.45
N TYR A 148 -5.07 -5.70 9.92
CA TYR A 148 -6.20 -6.52 10.32
C TYR A 148 -7.06 -5.83 11.39
N ARG A 149 -6.42 -5.18 12.39
CA ARG A 149 -7.15 -4.48 13.46
C ARG A 149 -7.93 -3.26 12.98
N VAL A 150 -7.43 -2.52 11.99
CA VAL A 150 -8.12 -1.33 11.46
C VAL A 150 -9.14 -1.63 10.36
N LEU A 151 -9.24 -2.87 9.89
CA LEU A 151 -10.30 -3.29 8.98
C LEU A 151 -11.63 -3.50 9.74
N ALA A 152 -12.72 -3.15 9.12
CA ALA A 152 -14.06 -3.52 9.55
C ALA A 152 -14.30 -5.04 9.41
N VAL A 153 -15.42 -5.51 9.91
CA VAL A 153 -15.89 -6.89 9.72
C VAL A 153 -17.25 -6.84 9.01
N PRO A 154 -17.37 -7.34 7.78
CA PRO A 154 -16.31 -7.85 6.92
C PRO A 154 -15.40 -6.73 6.37
N GLY A 155 -14.13 -7.05 6.09
CA GLY A 155 -13.16 -6.12 5.53
C GLY A 155 -12.29 -6.76 4.46
N LEU A 156 -11.77 -5.94 3.53
CA LEU A 156 -10.94 -6.36 2.42
C LEU A 156 -9.56 -5.72 2.50
N LEU A 157 -8.50 -6.52 2.38
CA LEU A 157 -7.15 -6.07 2.11
C LEU A 157 -6.81 -6.33 0.63
N LEU A 158 -6.21 -5.34 -0.02
CA LEU A 158 -5.58 -5.45 -1.34
C LEU A 158 -4.15 -4.93 -1.22
N VAL A 159 -3.16 -5.80 -1.33
CA VAL A 159 -1.75 -5.44 -1.23
C VAL A 159 -0.98 -5.89 -2.45
N CYS A 160 -0.29 -4.93 -3.09
CA CYS A 160 0.57 -5.19 -4.25
C CYS A 160 1.99 -4.77 -3.93
N ASP A 161 2.93 -5.68 -4.11
CA ASP A 161 4.36 -5.34 -4.03
C ASP A 161 5.19 -6.19 -4.99
N HIS A 162 6.49 -5.91 -5.04
CA HIS A 162 7.46 -6.69 -5.80
C HIS A 162 7.71 -8.05 -5.17
N THR A 163 7.95 -9.04 -6.02
CA THR A 163 8.67 -10.25 -5.64
C THR A 163 10.17 -10.05 -5.77
N PRO A 164 11.02 -10.86 -5.11
CA PRO A 164 12.46 -10.82 -5.34
C PRO A 164 12.78 -10.97 -6.83
N PHE A 165 13.60 -10.06 -7.35
CA PHE A 165 13.96 -10.02 -8.79
C PHE A 165 15.36 -10.56 -9.07
N ASP A 166 16.16 -10.79 -8.03
CA ASP A 166 17.48 -11.42 -8.07
C ASP A 166 17.78 -12.08 -6.70
N ASP A 167 18.89 -12.83 -6.65
CA ASP A 167 19.33 -13.54 -5.44
C ASP A 167 20.20 -12.65 -4.52
N SER A 168 20.22 -11.32 -4.74
CA SER A 168 21.00 -10.42 -3.89
C SER A 168 20.44 -10.38 -2.46
N PRO A 169 21.30 -10.21 -1.44
CA PRO A 169 20.84 -10.06 -0.06
C PRO A 169 19.84 -8.88 0.10
N ARG A 170 20.04 -7.80 -0.67
CA ARG A 170 19.14 -6.65 -0.67
C ARG A 170 17.75 -6.99 -1.19
N SER A 171 17.65 -7.69 -2.32
CA SER A 171 16.38 -8.11 -2.90
C SER A 171 15.63 -9.05 -1.94
N SER A 172 16.34 -10.04 -1.40
CA SER A 172 15.81 -11.02 -0.46
C SER A 172 15.39 -10.42 0.88
N ALA A 173 16.00 -9.32 1.32
CA ALA A 173 15.64 -8.62 2.56
C ALA A 173 14.39 -7.73 2.37
N LEU A 174 14.24 -7.07 1.22
CA LEU A 174 13.17 -6.12 0.96
C LEU A 174 11.86 -6.80 0.53
N TYR A 175 11.95 -7.83 -0.32
CA TYR A 175 10.80 -8.38 -1.01
C TYR A 175 10.48 -9.79 -0.52
N MET A 176 9.20 -10.08 -0.39
CA MET A 176 8.70 -11.41 -0.06
C MET A 176 8.45 -12.22 -1.33
N THR A 177 8.77 -13.50 -1.28
CA THR A 177 8.24 -14.47 -2.24
C THR A 177 6.72 -14.57 -2.10
N GLU A 178 6.03 -15.12 -3.10
CA GLU A 178 4.57 -15.32 -3.01
C GLU A 178 4.18 -16.17 -1.79
N GLN A 179 4.99 -17.18 -1.49
CA GLN A 179 4.76 -18.04 -0.32
C GLN A 179 4.91 -17.27 1.00
N GLU A 180 5.98 -16.48 1.15
CA GLU A 180 6.20 -15.65 2.34
C GLU A 180 5.09 -14.61 2.52
N GLN A 181 4.65 -13.99 1.43
CA GLN A 181 3.56 -13.02 1.45
C GLN A 181 2.25 -13.65 1.91
N GLN A 182 1.89 -14.82 1.37
CA GLN A 182 0.69 -15.55 1.78
C GLN A 182 0.77 -16.02 3.23
N GLN A 183 1.94 -16.49 3.68
CA GLN A 183 2.17 -16.88 5.07
C GLN A 183 2.05 -15.70 6.03
N ALA A 184 2.61 -14.53 5.66
CA ALA A 184 2.51 -13.34 6.48
C ALA A 184 1.06 -12.85 6.63
N LEU A 185 0.27 -12.91 5.55
CA LEU A 185 -1.14 -12.56 5.57
C LEU A 185 -1.97 -13.55 6.39
N THR A 186 -1.81 -14.85 6.17
CA THR A 186 -2.55 -15.87 6.93
C THR A 186 -2.14 -15.89 8.39
N GLY A 187 -0.87 -15.62 8.70
CA GLY A 187 -0.38 -15.47 10.08
C GLY A 187 -0.98 -14.28 10.82
N ALA A 188 -1.43 -13.25 10.09
CA ALA A 188 -2.17 -12.10 10.62
C ALA A 188 -3.71 -12.28 10.58
N ASP A 189 -4.18 -13.52 10.57
CA ASP A 189 -5.60 -13.94 10.60
C ASP A 189 -6.43 -13.57 9.35
N PHE A 190 -5.80 -13.15 8.25
CA PHE A 190 -6.54 -12.98 7.00
C PHE A 190 -6.98 -14.32 6.43
N THR A 191 -8.23 -14.37 6.00
CA THR A 191 -8.82 -15.53 5.30
C THR A 191 -8.96 -15.25 3.80
N ASP A 192 -9.20 -16.29 2.99
CA ASP A 192 -9.37 -16.17 1.53
C ASP A 192 -8.20 -15.42 0.87
N VAL A 193 -6.98 -15.75 1.32
CA VAL A 193 -5.75 -15.14 0.80
C VAL A 193 -5.39 -15.75 -0.53
N HIS A 194 -5.34 -14.94 -1.60
CA HIS A 194 -4.96 -15.40 -2.94
C HIS A 194 -4.37 -14.27 -3.80
N VAL A 195 -3.70 -14.67 -4.88
CA VAL A 195 -3.21 -13.77 -5.92
C VAL A 195 -4.37 -13.37 -6.83
N GLU A 196 -4.59 -12.07 -7.00
CA GLU A 196 -5.58 -11.52 -7.93
C GLU A 196 -4.97 -11.17 -9.29
N LEU A 197 -3.73 -10.72 -9.31
CA LEU A 197 -3.02 -10.30 -10.53
C LEU A 197 -1.51 -10.40 -10.32
N ALA A 198 -0.79 -10.90 -11.30
CA ALA A 198 0.67 -10.86 -11.33
C ALA A 198 1.14 -10.32 -12.68
N THR A 199 2.00 -9.30 -12.67
CA THR A 199 2.52 -8.68 -13.88
C THR A 199 3.87 -8.00 -13.63
N ASN A 200 4.85 -8.25 -14.48
CA ASN A 200 6.16 -7.60 -14.47
C ASN A 200 6.84 -7.55 -13.08
N GLY A 201 6.82 -8.66 -12.34
CA GLY A 201 7.43 -8.76 -11.01
C GLY A 201 6.65 -8.06 -9.89
N LEU A 202 5.44 -7.59 -10.17
CA LEU A 202 4.48 -7.13 -9.18
C LEU A 202 3.38 -8.17 -9.01
N VAL A 203 3.02 -8.44 -7.76
CA VAL A 203 1.94 -9.37 -7.42
C VAL A 203 0.95 -8.68 -6.50
N LEU A 204 -0.32 -8.69 -6.90
CA LEU A 204 -1.45 -8.19 -6.12
C LEU A 204 -2.11 -9.36 -5.40
N TYR A 205 -2.20 -9.25 -4.10
CA TYR A 205 -2.88 -10.20 -3.24
C TYR A 205 -4.15 -9.58 -2.66
N SER A 206 -5.14 -10.41 -2.41
CA SER A 206 -6.26 -10.06 -1.54
C SER A 206 -6.29 -10.94 -0.30
N GLY A 207 -6.89 -10.41 0.77
CA GLY A 207 -7.21 -11.13 1.99
C GLY A 207 -8.45 -10.52 2.63
N LYS A 208 -9.21 -11.33 3.36
CA LYS A 208 -10.43 -10.88 4.03
C LYS A 208 -10.29 -10.92 5.54
N ARG A 209 -10.80 -9.89 6.21
CA ARG A 209 -11.20 -10.00 7.60
C ARG A 209 -12.64 -10.51 7.64
N ALA A 210 -12.80 -11.79 7.96
CA ALA A 210 -14.09 -12.41 8.10
C ALA A 210 -14.73 -12.15 9.48
N ALA A 211 -16.04 -12.42 9.59
CA ALA A 211 -16.77 -12.36 10.85
C ALA A 211 -16.37 -13.51 11.78
#